data_df32581f6ef70b0e0bf215a68c75b0cb
#
_entry.id   df32581f6ef70b0e0bf215a68c75b0cb
#
_cell.length_a   1.000
_cell.length_b   1.000
_cell.length_c   1.000
_cell.angle_alpha   90.00
_cell.angle_beta   90.00
_cell.angle_gamma   90.00
#
_symmetry.space_group_name_H-M   'P 1'
#
loop_
_entity.id
_entity.type
_entity.pdbx_description
1 polymer ?
#
loop_
_entity_poly.entity_id
_entity_poly.type
_entity_poly.pdbx_seq_one_letter_code
_entity_poly.pdbx_strand_id
1 'polypeptide(L)' 'MKLGEKAKVSPQLTGGPDWVEGEVIDIEQNPFKGIVISIKDRLGRIFWGEEQYFQPVKL' A
#
# COMPACT_ATOMS: atom_id res chain seq x y z
N MET A 1 -2.97 -2.80 -9.64
CA MET A 1 -3.48 -3.13 -8.29
C MET A 1 -4.94 -2.79 -8.21
N LYS A 2 -5.71 -3.56 -7.44
CA LYS A 2 -7.17 -3.40 -7.36
C LYS A 2 -7.62 -3.31 -5.92
N LEU A 3 -8.76 -2.67 -5.70
CA LEU A 3 -9.39 -2.65 -4.38
C LEU A 3 -9.67 -4.08 -3.92
N GLY A 4 -9.41 -4.35 -2.64
CA GLY A 4 -9.60 -5.68 -2.05
C GLY A 4 -8.45 -6.65 -2.27
N GLU A 5 -7.48 -6.29 -3.11
CA GLU A 5 -6.33 -7.14 -3.39
C GLU A 5 -5.33 -7.08 -2.24
N LYS A 6 -4.59 -8.16 -2.04
CA LYS A 6 -3.50 -8.17 -1.06
C LYS A 6 -2.28 -7.48 -1.65
N ALA A 7 -1.69 -6.59 -0.87
CA ALA A 7 -0.49 -5.87 -1.27
C ALA A 7 0.42 -5.70 -0.08
N LYS A 8 1.66 -5.35 -0.35
CA LYS A 8 2.63 -5.06 0.71
C LYS A 8 3.26 -3.69 0.45
N VAL A 9 3.60 -3.02 1.52
CA VAL A 9 4.19 -1.69 1.48
C VAL A 9 5.64 -1.75 1.94
N SER A 10 6.48 -0.97 1.26
CA SER A 10 7.92 -0.92 1.50
C SER A 10 8.26 -0.33 2.87
N PRO A 11 9.32 -0.85 3.52
CA PRO A 11 9.85 -0.22 4.74
C PRO A 11 10.29 1.23 4.53
N GLN A 12 10.57 1.62 3.30
CA GLN A 12 10.90 3.02 3.01
C GLN A 12 9.74 3.95 3.35
N LEU A 13 8.52 3.48 3.18
CA LEU A 13 7.34 4.27 3.51
C LEU A 13 6.99 4.19 4.98
N THR A 14 7.04 2.99 5.56
CA THR A 14 6.59 2.76 6.93
C THR A 14 7.61 3.11 7.99
N GLY A 15 8.88 3.12 7.62
CA GLY A 15 9.97 3.32 8.56
C GLY A 15 10.31 2.08 9.38
N GLY A 16 9.66 0.98 9.12
CA GLY A 16 9.90 -0.26 9.84
C GLY A 16 11.01 -1.12 9.22
N PRO A 17 11.27 -2.29 9.81
CA PRO A 17 12.35 -3.16 9.32
C PRO A 17 11.96 -4.02 8.12
N ASP A 18 10.68 -4.29 7.92
CA ASP A 18 10.21 -5.22 6.90
C ASP A 18 9.00 -4.67 6.14
N TRP A 19 8.70 -5.32 5.02
CA TRP A 19 7.49 -5.04 4.28
C TRP A 19 6.26 -5.40 5.12
N VAL A 20 5.21 -4.60 4.99
CA VAL A 20 3.96 -4.82 5.72
C VAL A 20 2.87 -5.21 4.74
N GLU A 21 2.22 -6.33 4.97
CA GLU A 21 1.12 -6.79 4.12
C GLU A 21 -0.21 -6.23 4.60
N GLY A 22 -1.08 -5.96 3.65
CA GLY A 22 -2.42 -5.48 3.95
C GLY A 22 -3.33 -5.63 2.76
N GLU A 23 -4.54 -5.12 2.91
CA GLU A 23 -5.54 -5.13 1.86
C GLU A 23 -5.65 -3.74 1.26
N VAL A 24 -5.70 -3.65 -0.06
CA VAL A 24 -5.88 -2.37 -0.74
C VAL A 24 -7.29 -1.85 -0.48
N ILE A 25 -7.37 -0.72 0.19
CA ILE A 25 -8.66 -0.12 0.55
C ILE A 25 -8.99 1.14 -0.25
N ASP A 26 -7.99 1.70 -0.92
CA ASP A 26 -8.21 2.88 -1.75
C ASP A 26 -7.12 3.02 -2.81
N ILE A 27 -7.52 3.50 -3.97
CA ILE A 27 -6.59 3.82 -5.06
C ILE A 27 -7.05 5.16 -5.62
N GLU A 28 -6.18 6.16 -5.55
CA GLU A 28 -6.50 7.50 -5.99
C GLU A 28 -5.54 7.95 -7.08
N GLN A 29 -6.06 8.63 -8.10
CA GLN A 29 -5.21 9.31 -9.07
C GLN A 29 -4.98 10.73 -8.59
N ASN A 30 -3.74 11.02 -8.23
CA ASN A 30 -3.37 12.34 -7.75
C ASN A 30 -2.64 13.09 -8.86
N PRO A 31 -3.06 14.32 -9.20
CA PRO A 31 -2.46 15.06 -10.32
C PRO A 31 -0.98 15.41 -10.10
N PHE A 32 -0.53 15.40 -8.87
CA PHE A 32 0.87 15.76 -8.56
C PHE A 32 1.74 14.54 -8.27
N LYS A 33 1.17 13.50 -7.69
CA LYS A 33 1.93 12.33 -7.23
C LYS A 33 1.71 11.08 -8.08
N GLY A 34 0.76 11.13 -9.00
CA GLY A 34 0.37 9.95 -9.76
C GLY A 34 -0.59 9.10 -8.96
N ILE A 35 -0.40 7.77 -9.00
CA ILE A 35 -1.30 6.86 -8.30
C ILE A 35 -0.87 6.76 -6.84
N VAL A 36 -1.82 6.99 -5.94
CA VAL A 36 -1.63 6.87 -4.50
C VAL A 36 -2.47 5.70 -4.01
N ILE A 37 -1.84 4.78 -3.31
CA ILE A 37 -2.47 3.56 -2.82
C ILE A 37 -2.54 3.59 -1.31
N SER A 38 -3.65 3.12 -0.76
CA SER A 38 -3.80 2.94 0.69
C SER A 38 -4.06 1.48 0.98
N ILE A 39 -3.37 0.93 1.96
CA ILE A 39 -3.61 -0.43 2.43
C ILE A 39 -3.88 -0.41 3.93
N LYS A 40 -4.63 -1.41 4.38
CA LYS A 40 -4.93 -1.59 5.80
C LYS A 40 -4.39 -2.94 6.21
N ASP A 41 -3.52 -2.96 7.22
CA ASP A 41 -2.95 -4.20 7.70
C ASP A 41 -3.91 -4.92 8.67
N ARG A 42 -3.52 -6.11 9.13
CA ARG A 42 -4.36 -6.91 10.01
C ARG A 42 -4.54 -6.29 11.40
N LEU A 43 -3.70 -5.34 11.75
CA LEU A 43 -3.82 -4.61 13.02
C LEU A 43 -4.68 -3.37 12.90
N GLY A 44 -5.23 -3.12 11.70
CA GLY A 44 -6.07 -1.97 11.46
C GLY A 44 -5.32 -0.69 11.13
N ARG A 45 -4.01 -0.76 10.97
CA ARG A 45 -3.21 0.41 10.61
C ARG A 45 -3.32 0.67 9.11
N ILE A 46 -3.38 1.92 8.74
CA ILE A 46 -3.49 2.32 7.34
C ILE A 46 -2.18 2.96 6.90
N PHE A 47 -1.63 2.45 5.80
CA PHE A 47 -0.45 3.04 5.17
C PHE A 47 -0.83 3.49 3.77
N TRP A 48 -0.36 4.67 3.39
CA TRP A 48 -0.66 5.21 2.07
C TRP A 48 0.55 5.94 1.50
N GLY A 49 0.63 5.98 0.20
CA GLY A 49 1.71 6.65 -0.50
C GLY A 49 1.69 6.34 -1.98
N GLU A 50 2.72 6.78 -2.68
CA GLU A 50 2.85 6.56 -4.11
C GLU A 50 3.00 5.07 -4.43
N GLU A 51 2.49 4.67 -5.59
CA GLU A 51 2.42 3.25 -5.94
C GLU A 51 3.79 2.55 -5.97
N GLN A 52 4.87 3.29 -6.17
CA GLN A 52 6.22 2.70 -6.21
C GLN A 52 6.60 2.02 -4.89
N TYR A 53 5.96 2.37 -3.80
CA TYR A 53 6.24 1.78 -2.49
C TYR A 53 5.42 0.53 -2.21
N PHE A 54 4.58 0.13 -3.15
CA PHE A 54 3.67 -1.01 -2.96
C PHE A 54 3.94 -2.08 -4.00
N GLN A 55 3.72 -3.34 -3.61
CA GLN A 55 3.78 -4.46 -4.53
C GLN A 55 2.64 -5.40 -4.24
N PRO A 56 2.08 -6.05 -5.28
CA PRO A 56 1.05 -7.06 -5.06
C PRO A 56 1.65 -8.27 -4.38
N VAL A 57 0.87 -8.90 -3.51
CA VAL A 57 1.25 -10.17 -2.91
C VAL A 57 0.64 -11.27 -3.76
N LYS A 58 1.49 -12.11 -4.32
CA LYS A 58 1.04 -13.23 -5.15
C LYS A 58 0.99 -14.49 -4.31
N LEU A 59 -0.10 -15.21 -4.45
CA LEU A 59 -0.27 -16.50 -3.77
C LEU A 59 0.21 -17.64 -4.65
#